data_0e62d4b9e737ba4255ec3e000a092910
#
_entry.id   0e62d4b9e737ba4255ec3e000a092910
#
_cell.length_a   1.000
_cell.length_b   1.000
_cell.length_c   1.000
_cell.angle_alpha   90.00
_cell.angle_beta   90.00
_cell.angle_gamma   90.00
#
_symmetry.space_group_name_H-M   'P 1'
#
loop_
_entity.id
_entity.type
_entity.pdbx_description
1 polymer ?
#
loop_
_entity_poly.entity_id
_entity_poly.type
_entity_poly.pdbx_seq_one_letter_code
_entity_poly.pdbx_strand_id
1 'polypeptide(L)'
;EKVVANIISNPNIRFLILAGAEVQGHITGQSFKALHENGADPDKKKISGATGAIPFVENVPLDGVERFQQQLEIIDLIDTEDVGAIQAKINECVEKDPGAFEEEAMVISVEGDDGEEDDGEEMKVVSAETALIEARMRNINTKIDMVGSIQRNLAGNYAGKVQGIMIGLAFSLVIGALFLLF
;
A
#
# COMPACT_ATOMS: atom_id res chain seq x y z
N GLU A 1 -9.99 3.15 3.20
CA GLU A 1 -10.27 4.47 3.79
C GLU A 1 -9.14 5.45 3.52
N LYS A 2 -7.88 5.16 3.88
CA LYS A 2 -6.71 6.06 3.64
C LYS A 2 -6.57 6.46 2.16
N VAL A 3 -6.81 5.55 1.23
CA VAL A 3 -6.77 5.85 -0.22
C VAL A 3 -7.86 6.85 -0.60
N VAL A 4 -9.08 6.66 -0.10
CA VAL A 4 -10.19 7.59 -0.35
C VAL A 4 -9.87 8.98 0.22
N ALA A 5 -9.42 9.04 1.49
CA ALA A 5 -9.03 10.29 2.13
C ALA A 5 -7.94 11.04 1.35
N ASN A 6 -6.89 10.33 0.90
CA ASN A 6 -5.81 10.92 0.11
C ASN A 6 -6.29 11.43 -1.27
N ILE A 7 -7.24 10.73 -1.89
CA ILE A 7 -7.78 11.15 -3.19
C ILE A 7 -8.60 12.43 -3.02
N ILE A 8 -9.53 12.47 -2.08
CA ILE A 8 -10.42 13.64 -1.91
C ILE A 8 -9.69 14.86 -1.34
N SER A 9 -8.56 14.66 -0.66
CA SER A 9 -7.69 15.76 -0.20
C SER A 9 -6.84 16.40 -1.32
N ASN A 10 -6.82 15.80 -2.51
CA ASN A 10 -6.09 16.34 -3.64
C ASN A 10 -6.97 16.41 -4.90
N PRO A 11 -7.55 17.58 -5.23
CA PRO A 11 -8.44 17.73 -6.39
C PRO A 11 -7.78 17.48 -7.75
N ASN A 12 -6.44 17.37 -7.81
CA ASN A 12 -5.74 17.01 -9.03
C ASN A 12 -5.77 15.50 -9.34
N ILE A 13 -6.15 14.66 -8.38
CA ILE A 13 -6.33 13.22 -8.61
C ILE A 13 -7.68 12.99 -9.26
N ARG A 14 -7.69 12.68 -10.55
CA ARG A 14 -8.91 12.52 -11.35
C ARG A 14 -9.12 11.10 -11.86
N PHE A 15 -8.11 10.25 -11.80
CA PHE A 15 -8.14 8.87 -12.30
C PHE A 15 -7.58 7.91 -11.28
N LEU A 16 -8.21 6.75 -11.16
CA LEU A 16 -7.70 5.60 -10.41
C LEU A 16 -7.70 4.38 -11.32
N ILE A 17 -6.51 3.88 -11.64
CA ILE A 17 -6.35 2.66 -12.43
C ILE A 17 -6.20 1.48 -11.46
N LEU A 18 -7.13 0.54 -11.51
CA LEU A 18 -7.09 -0.69 -10.74
C LEU A 18 -6.54 -1.80 -11.63
N ALA A 19 -5.31 -2.24 -11.37
CA ALA A 19 -4.63 -3.24 -12.19
C ALA A 19 -3.99 -4.33 -11.32
N GLY A 20 -3.75 -5.51 -11.92
CA GLY A 20 -3.17 -6.66 -11.25
C GLY A 20 -4.20 -7.64 -10.71
N ALA A 21 -3.71 -8.78 -10.21
CA ALA A 21 -4.55 -9.85 -9.69
C ALA A 21 -5.24 -9.48 -8.38
N GLU A 22 -6.52 -9.83 -8.26
CA GLU A 22 -7.25 -9.65 -7.00
C GLU A 22 -6.76 -10.63 -5.93
N VAL A 23 -6.56 -10.10 -4.72
CA VAL A 23 -6.23 -10.92 -3.56
C VAL A 23 -7.47 -11.63 -3.05
N GLN A 24 -7.43 -12.97 -3.09
CA GLN A 24 -8.54 -13.79 -2.61
C GLN A 24 -8.91 -13.44 -1.15
N GLY A 25 -10.20 -13.23 -0.92
CA GLY A 25 -10.75 -12.87 0.39
C GLY A 25 -10.91 -11.37 0.60
N HIS A 26 -9.90 -10.56 0.31
CA HIS A 26 -10.01 -9.10 0.48
C HIS A 26 -10.70 -8.41 -0.69
N ILE A 27 -10.41 -8.81 -1.91
CA ILE A 27 -11.03 -8.31 -3.16
C ILE A 27 -11.09 -6.78 -3.18
N THR A 28 -9.92 -6.16 -3.02
CA THR A 28 -9.80 -4.71 -2.78
C THR A 28 -10.18 -3.89 -4.00
N GLY A 29 -9.78 -4.31 -5.20
CA GLY A 29 -10.12 -3.61 -6.45
C GLY A 29 -11.62 -3.56 -6.68
N GLN A 30 -12.30 -4.69 -6.54
CA GLN A 30 -13.77 -4.77 -6.64
C GLN A 30 -14.45 -3.90 -5.58
N SER A 31 -13.88 -3.81 -4.36
CA SER A 31 -14.42 -2.97 -3.30
C SER A 31 -14.33 -1.47 -3.65
N PHE A 32 -13.24 -1.02 -4.28
CA PHE A 32 -13.13 0.36 -4.79
C PHE A 32 -14.15 0.65 -5.89
N LYS A 33 -14.34 -0.28 -6.82
CA LYS A 33 -15.38 -0.15 -7.86
C LYS A 33 -16.76 -0.05 -7.25
N ALA A 34 -17.09 -0.97 -6.33
CA ALA A 34 -18.38 -0.98 -5.66
C ALA A 34 -18.63 0.31 -4.87
N LEU A 35 -17.62 0.84 -4.18
CA LEU A 35 -17.70 2.11 -3.47
C LEU A 35 -17.97 3.28 -4.44
N HIS A 36 -17.29 3.30 -5.57
CA HIS A 36 -17.45 4.34 -6.57
C HIS A 36 -18.81 4.27 -7.27
N GLU A 37 -19.30 3.08 -7.60
CA GLU A 37 -20.55 2.89 -8.32
C GLU A 37 -21.79 3.02 -7.42
N ASN A 38 -21.73 2.47 -6.20
CA ASN A 38 -22.90 2.26 -5.35
C ASN A 38 -22.82 2.99 -4.00
N GLY A 39 -21.65 3.57 -3.66
CA GLY A 39 -21.44 4.21 -2.38
C GLY A 39 -21.45 3.24 -1.19
N ALA A 40 -21.74 3.77 -0.01
CA ALA A 40 -21.81 3.01 1.24
C ALA A 40 -23.16 3.21 1.93
N ASP A 41 -23.60 2.19 2.67
CA ASP A 41 -24.79 2.26 3.52
C ASP A 41 -24.60 3.33 4.61
N PRO A 42 -25.53 4.28 4.78
CA PRO A 42 -25.37 5.39 5.71
C PRO A 42 -25.30 4.95 7.18
N ASP A 43 -26.00 3.88 7.55
CA ASP A 43 -26.07 3.41 8.93
C ASP A 43 -24.95 2.43 9.27
N LYS A 44 -24.67 1.49 8.36
CA LYS A 44 -23.72 0.40 8.57
C LYS A 44 -22.34 0.70 8.06
N LYS A 45 -22.16 1.78 7.30
CA LYS A 45 -20.90 2.12 6.63
C LYS A 45 -20.33 0.99 5.74
N LYS A 46 -21.19 0.06 5.35
CA LYS A 46 -20.82 -1.03 4.47
C LYS A 46 -20.87 -0.58 3.02
N ILE A 47 -19.83 -0.89 2.25
CA ILE A 47 -19.78 -0.63 0.81
C ILE A 47 -20.86 -1.46 0.11
N SER A 48 -21.76 -0.79 -0.59
CA SER A 48 -22.88 -1.44 -1.29
C SER A 48 -22.36 -2.24 -2.50
N GLY A 49 -22.67 -3.54 -2.52
CA GLY A 49 -22.23 -4.42 -3.61
C GLY A 49 -20.78 -4.93 -3.50
N ALA A 50 -20.03 -4.58 -2.46
CA ALA A 50 -18.72 -5.17 -2.24
C ALA A 50 -18.81 -6.60 -1.70
N THR A 51 -17.96 -7.48 -2.24
CA THR A 51 -17.94 -8.93 -1.93
C THR A 51 -16.73 -9.35 -1.10
N GLY A 52 -15.80 -8.40 -0.81
CA GLY A 52 -14.63 -8.66 0.04
C GLY A 52 -14.98 -8.95 1.49
N ALA A 53 -13.99 -9.43 2.25
CA ALA A 53 -14.18 -9.89 3.64
C ALA A 53 -14.57 -8.77 4.62
N ILE A 54 -14.04 -7.55 4.42
CA ILE A 54 -14.26 -6.40 5.32
C ILE A 54 -14.59 -5.16 4.48
N PRO A 55 -15.81 -5.11 3.87
CA PRO A 55 -16.17 -4.04 2.94
C PRO A 55 -16.80 -2.84 3.68
N PHE A 56 -16.08 -2.26 4.65
CA PHE A 56 -16.57 -1.14 5.45
C PHE A 56 -15.68 0.09 5.29
N VAL A 57 -16.30 1.26 5.38
CA VAL A 57 -15.66 2.60 5.35
C VAL A 57 -16.15 3.42 6.54
N GLU A 58 -15.86 2.93 7.73
CA GLU A 58 -16.40 3.45 9.00
C GLU A 58 -16.01 4.90 9.26
N ASN A 59 -14.75 5.24 8.91
CA ASN A 59 -14.16 6.55 9.16
C ASN A 59 -14.29 7.52 7.96
N VAL A 60 -14.93 7.10 6.87
CA VAL A 60 -15.20 7.98 5.74
C VAL A 60 -16.63 8.51 5.86
N PRO A 61 -16.84 9.82 6.01
CA PRO A 61 -18.18 10.40 6.02
C PRO A 61 -18.86 10.25 4.66
N LEU A 62 -20.17 10.31 4.60
CA LEU A 62 -20.92 10.08 3.35
C LEU A 62 -20.62 11.12 2.28
N ASP A 63 -20.44 12.36 2.66
CA ASP A 63 -20.01 13.43 1.75
C ASP A 63 -18.60 13.19 1.19
N GLY A 64 -17.72 12.55 1.96
CA GLY A 64 -16.41 12.07 1.48
C GLY A 64 -16.54 10.94 0.45
N VAL A 65 -17.52 10.05 0.62
CA VAL A 65 -17.82 9.01 -0.38
C VAL A 65 -18.40 9.64 -1.65
N GLU A 66 -19.35 10.56 -1.52
CA GLU A 66 -19.92 11.29 -2.65
C GLU A 66 -18.86 12.09 -3.39
N ARG A 67 -17.96 12.76 -2.66
CA ARG A 67 -16.81 13.46 -3.23
C ARG A 67 -15.91 12.51 -4.02
N PHE A 68 -15.58 11.34 -3.48
CA PHE A 68 -14.80 10.32 -4.16
C PHE A 68 -15.45 9.86 -5.48
N GLN A 69 -16.77 9.66 -5.48
CA GLN A 69 -17.54 9.28 -6.68
C GLN A 69 -17.53 10.37 -7.76
N GLN A 70 -17.66 11.64 -7.36
CA GLN A 70 -17.74 12.77 -8.30
C GLN A 70 -16.38 13.19 -8.84
N GLN A 71 -15.36 13.15 -8.00
CA GLN A 71 -14.02 13.61 -8.35
C GLN A 71 -13.30 12.65 -9.28
N LEU A 72 -13.51 11.34 -9.11
CA LEU A 72 -12.66 10.31 -9.65
C LEU A 72 -13.33 9.53 -10.78
N GLU A 73 -12.55 9.15 -11.78
CA GLU A 73 -12.90 8.12 -12.76
C GLU A 73 -12.08 6.85 -12.47
N ILE A 74 -12.76 5.72 -12.29
CA ILE A 74 -12.08 4.43 -12.11
C ILE A 74 -11.91 3.73 -13.45
N ILE A 75 -10.68 3.29 -13.72
CA ILE A 75 -10.33 2.48 -14.88
C ILE A 75 -10.05 1.07 -14.41
N ASP A 76 -10.90 0.15 -14.83
CA ASP A 76 -10.85 -1.25 -14.45
C ASP A 76 -9.90 -2.03 -15.35
N LEU A 77 -8.77 -2.44 -14.80
CA LEU A 77 -7.82 -3.38 -15.35
C LEU A 77 -7.52 -4.51 -14.36
N ILE A 78 -8.50 -4.83 -13.49
CA ILE A 78 -8.37 -5.95 -12.55
C ILE A 78 -8.08 -7.23 -13.35
N ASP A 79 -7.23 -8.08 -12.80
CA ASP A 79 -6.70 -9.30 -13.44
C ASP A 79 -5.84 -9.06 -14.69
N THR A 80 -5.45 -7.81 -14.94
CA THR A 80 -4.53 -7.45 -16.02
C THR A 80 -3.14 -7.14 -15.45
N GLU A 81 -2.15 -7.93 -15.87
CA GLU A 81 -0.73 -7.73 -15.53
C GLU A 81 0.09 -7.24 -16.74
N ASP A 82 -0.55 -7.01 -17.88
CA ASP A 82 0.09 -6.49 -19.09
C ASP A 82 0.47 -5.01 -18.91
N VAL A 83 1.76 -4.78 -18.73
CA VAL A 83 2.34 -3.44 -18.58
C VAL A 83 2.03 -2.55 -19.78
N GLY A 84 1.95 -3.13 -20.99
CA GLY A 84 1.61 -2.39 -22.20
C GLY A 84 0.18 -1.86 -22.19
N ALA A 85 -0.77 -2.69 -21.76
CA ALA A 85 -2.17 -2.30 -21.62
C ALA A 85 -2.34 -1.23 -20.52
N ILE A 86 -1.65 -1.37 -19.39
CA ILE A 86 -1.66 -0.39 -18.30
C ILE A 86 -1.09 0.95 -18.80
N GLN A 87 0.06 0.93 -19.49
CA GLN A 87 0.69 2.13 -20.01
C GLN A 87 -0.20 2.84 -21.06
N ALA A 88 -0.90 2.09 -21.90
CA ALA A 88 -1.84 2.66 -22.88
C ALA A 88 -2.97 3.42 -22.16
N LYS A 89 -3.52 2.86 -21.08
CA LYS A 89 -4.56 3.52 -20.27
C LYS A 89 -4.05 4.75 -19.54
N ILE A 90 -2.82 4.72 -19.03
CA ILE A 90 -2.18 5.91 -18.46
C ILE A 90 -2.09 7.02 -19.49
N ASN A 91 -1.65 6.70 -20.71
CA ASN A 91 -1.54 7.70 -21.78
C ASN A 91 -2.92 8.28 -22.17
N GLU A 92 -3.96 7.44 -22.24
CA GLU A 92 -5.34 7.91 -22.47
C GLU A 92 -5.80 8.88 -21.35
N CYS A 93 -5.47 8.60 -20.08
CA CYS A 93 -5.78 9.50 -18.97
C CYS A 93 -5.05 10.82 -19.08
N VAL A 94 -3.76 10.79 -19.46
CA VAL A 94 -2.95 12.00 -19.67
C VAL A 94 -3.50 12.86 -20.80
N GLU A 95 -3.94 12.24 -21.92
CA GLU A 95 -4.55 12.95 -23.03
C GLU A 95 -5.92 13.54 -22.68
N LYS A 96 -6.69 12.83 -21.84
CA LYS A 96 -8.02 13.27 -21.41
C LYS A 96 -7.97 14.47 -20.48
N ASP A 97 -6.95 14.57 -19.64
CA ASP A 97 -6.68 15.60 -18.61
C ASP A 97 -7.84 16.58 -18.34
N PRO A 98 -8.78 16.24 -17.47
CA PRO A 98 -9.93 17.09 -17.17
C PRO A 98 -9.58 18.32 -16.31
N GLY A 99 -8.32 18.48 -15.94
CA GLY A 99 -7.87 19.47 -14.96
C GLY A 99 -8.26 19.10 -13.52
N ALA A 100 -7.97 19.99 -12.59
CA ALA A 100 -8.35 19.81 -11.20
C ALA A 100 -9.89 19.78 -11.03
N PHE A 101 -10.37 19.06 -10.04
CA PHE A 101 -11.79 19.09 -9.67
C PHE A 101 -12.18 20.50 -9.16
N GLU A 102 -13.40 20.93 -9.44
CA GLU A 102 -13.84 22.32 -9.21
C GLU A 102 -13.89 22.71 -7.74
N GLU A 103 -14.10 21.75 -6.84
CA GLU A 103 -14.19 22.00 -5.41
C GLU A 103 -12.80 21.91 -4.74
N GLU A 104 -12.65 22.60 -3.62
CA GLU A 104 -11.43 22.60 -2.81
C GLU A 104 -11.14 21.20 -2.21
N ALA A 105 -9.92 21.03 -1.73
CA ALA A 105 -9.48 19.81 -1.05
C ALA A 105 -10.37 19.48 0.16
N MET A 106 -10.89 18.26 0.24
CA MET A 106 -11.63 17.77 1.39
C MET A 106 -10.71 16.95 2.29
N VAL A 107 -10.41 17.44 3.48
CA VAL A 107 -9.56 16.74 4.45
C VAL A 107 -10.44 16.04 5.48
N ILE A 108 -10.31 14.73 5.57
CA ILE A 108 -10.99 13.91 6.59
C ILE A 108 -9.94 13.18 7.43
N SER A 109 -10.21 13.05 8.73
CA SER A 109 -9.39 12.23 9.64
C SER A 109 -9.88 10.80 9.60
N VAL A 110 -9.04 9.87 9.18
CA VAL A 110 -9.32 8.43 9.22
C VAL A 110 -8.69 7.89 10.51
N GLU A 111 -9.48 7.75 11.57
CA GLU A 111 -9.04 7.15 12.83
C GLU A 111 -8.92 5.64 12.66
N GLY A 112 -7.80 5.08 13.07
CA GLY A 112 -7.59 3.62 13.17
C GLY A 112 -6.34 3.10 12.47
N ASP A 113 -5.19 3.42 13.04
CA ASP A 113 -4.02 2.56 12.94
C ASP A 113 -3.18 2.71 14.21
N ASP A 114 -3.31 1.76 15.14
CA ASP A 114 -2.45 1.62 16.32
C ASP A 114 -1.07 1.05 15.94
N GLY A 115 -0.57 1.41 14.78
CA GLY A 115 0.71 0.97 14.24
C GLY A 115 1.45 2.09 13.53
N GLU A 116 2.34 2.73 14.28
CA GLU A 116 3.24 3.81 13.91
C GLU A 116 2.55 5.18 13.84
N GLU A 117 2.80 5.98 14.88
CA GLU A 117 2.60 7.41 14.91
C GLU A 117 3.35 8.04 13.70
N ASP A 118 2.64 8.11 12.56
CA ASP A 118 2.95 9.13 11.57
C ASP A 118 2.40 10.41 12.19
N ASP A 119 3.25 11.09 12.92
CA ASP A 119 2.98 12.44 13.41
C ASP A 119 2.45 13.24 12.23
N GLY A 120 1.13 13.35 12.14
CA GLY A 120 0.44 14.21 11.18
C GLY A 120 0.94 15.63 11.37
N GLU A 121 2.12 15.91 10.84
CA GLU A 121 2.58 17.26 10.65
C GLU A 121 1.54 17.92 9.74
N GLU A 122 0.75 18.83 10.36
CA GLU A 122 0.12 19.90 9.60
C GLU A 122 1.06 20.28 8.46
N MET A 123 0.59 20.24 7.23
CA MET A 123 1.38 20.70 6.09
C MET A 123 1.71 22.17 6.32
N LYS A 124 2.72 22.41 7.15
CA LYS A 124 3.37 23.73 7.22
C LYS A 124 3.83 24.01 5.80
N VAL A 125 3.50 25.18 5.30
CA VAL A 125 4.04 25.68 4.04
C VAL A 125 5.56 25.72 4.21
N VAL A 126 6.18 24.60 3.84
CA VAL A 126 7.61 24.37 4.00
C VAL A 126 8.26 25.09 2.84
N SER A 127 9.22 25.95 3.10
CA SER A 127 9.99 26.60 2.04
C SER A 127 10.59 25.53 1.13
N ALA A 128 10.80 25.85 -0.16
CA ALA A 128 11.39 24.90 -1.13
C ALA A 128 12.71 24.29 -0.63
N GLU A 129 13.46 25.01 0.20
CA GLU A 129 14.72 24.56 0.82
C GLU A 129 14.46 23.49 1.89
N THR A 130 13.43 23.64 2.71
CA THR A 130 13.07 22.68 3.76
C THR A 130 12.52 21.40 3.12
N ALA A 131 11.71 21.49 2.07
CA ALA A 131 11.24 20.34 1.30
C ALA A 131 12.39 19.54 0.68
N LEU A 132 13.44 20.21 0.22
CA LEU A 132 14.64 19.55 -0.31
C LEU A 132 15.42 18.83 0.80
N ILE A 133 15.51 19.41 1.99
CA ILE A 133 16.17 18.80 3.15
C ILE A 133 15.40 17.54 3.58
N GLU A 134 14.08 17.61 3.69
CA GLU A 134 13.25 16.46 4.04
C GLU A 134 13.35 15.34 3.00
N ALA A 135 13.34 15.66 1.72
CA ALA A 135 13.54 14.67 0.66
C ALA A 135 14.90 13.97 0.77
N ARG A 136 15.95 14.71 1.14
CA ARG A 136 17.28 14.15 1.39
C ARG A 136 17.31 13.27 2.64
N MET A 137 16.67 13.69 3.71
CA MET A 137 16.56 12.90 4.94
C MET A 137 15.82 11.60 4.72
N ARG A 138 14.68 11.61 4.01
CA ARG A 138 13.96 10.38 3.60
C ARG A 138 14.85 9.44 2.80
N ASN A 139 15.61 9.96 1.84
CA ASN A 139 16.53 9.14 1.04
C ASN A 139 17.66 8.52 1.90
N ILE A 140 18.17 9.26 2.90
CA ILE A 140 19.17 8.75 3.84
C ILE A 140 18.57 7.63 4.71
N ASN A 141 17.39 7.83 5.28
CA ASN A 141 16.71 6.84 6.09
C ASN A 141 16.45 5.55 5.29
N THR A 142 15.93 5.64 4.05
CA THR A 142 15.76 4.48 3.17
C THR A 142 17.07 3.72 2.93
N LYS A 143 18.19 4.43 2.77
CA LYS A 143 19.51 3.79 2.62
C LYS A 143 19.98 3.12 3.91
N ILE A 144 19.73 3.72 5.07
CA ILE A 144 20.04 3.13 6.37
C ILE A 144 19.27 1.82 6.57
N ASP A 145 17.98 1.81 6.27
CA ASP A 145 17.13 0.62 6.37
C ASP A 145 17.56 -0.48 5.42
N MET A 146 17.94 -0.11 4.21
CA MET A 146 18.47 -1.06 3.23
C MET A 146 19.78 -1.69 3.71
N VAL A 147 20.73 -0.90 4.24
CA VAL A 147 21.99 -1.42 4.82
C VAL A 147 21.69 -2.29 6.03
N GLY A 148 20.78 -1.87 6.91
CA GLY A 148 20.34 -2.67 8.07
C GLY A 148 19.74 -4.02 7.66
N SER A 149 18.93 -4.07 6.61
CA SER A 149 18.34 -5.30 6.08
C SER A 149 19.41 -6.25 5.50
N ILE A 150 20.37 -5.70 4.76
CA ILE A 150 21.50 -6.47 4.21
C ILE A 150 22.34 -7.08 5.33
N GLN A 151 22.65 -6.31 6.39
CA GLN A 151 23.40 -6.80 7.53
C GLN A 151 22.67 -7.92 8.28
N ARG A 152 21.35 -7.76 8.51
CA ARG A 152 20.53 -8.82 9.13
C ARG A 152 20.54 -10.09 8.31
N ASN A 153 20.40 -9.99 6.98
CA ASN A 153 20.42 -11.13 6.08
C ASN A 153 21.78 -11.83 6.06
N LEU A 154 22.89 -11.06 6.05
CA LEU A 154 24.24 -11.61 6.15
C LEU A 154 24.46 -12.33 7.48
N ALA A 155 24.09 -11.73 8.61
CA ALA A 155 24.20 -12.33 9.92
C ALA A 155 23.41 -13.65 10.01
N GLY A 156 22.17 -13.66 9.49
CA GLY A 156 21.34 -14.88 9.43
C GLY A 156 21.98 -15.99 8.59
N ASN A 157 22.54 -15.64 7.43
CA ASN A 157 23.24 -16.60 6.56
C ASN A 157 24.49 -17.20 7.23
N TYR A 158 25.28 -16.38 7.92
CA TYR A 158 26.45 -16.87 8.67
C TYR A 158 26.05 -17.76 9.85
N ALA A 159 25.04 -17.36 10.62
CA ALA A 159 24.54 -18.18 11.72
C ALA A 159 24.03 -19.54 11.23
N GLY A 160 23.29 -19.59 10.13
CA GLY A 160 22.80 -20.83 9.53
C GLY A 160 23.94 -21.74 9.05
N LYS A 161 25.00 -21.18 8.45
CA LYS A 161 26.15 -21.95 8.02
C LYS A 161 26.91 -22.57 9.21
N VAL A 162 27.15 -21.78 10.27
CA VAL A 162 27.82 -22.27 11.47
C VAL A 162 27.00 -23.38 12.14
N GLN A 163 25.69 -23.18 12.25
CA GLN A 163 24.77 -24.16 12.83
C GLN A 163 24.73 -25.46 12.01
N GLY A 164 24.72 -25.36 10.67
CA GLY A 164 24.81 -26.52 9.78
C GLY A 164 26.12 -27.34 9.93
N ILE A 165 27.25 -26.63 10.07
CA ILE A 165 28.56 -27.29 10.30
C ILE A 165 28.57 -28.00 11.66
N MET A 166 28.07 -27.39 12.70
CA MET A 166 27.99 -27.99 14.05
C MET A 166 27.13 -29.25 14.05
N ILE A 167 25.96 -29.22 13.42
CA ILE A 167 25.07 -30.37 13.29
C ILE A 167 25.75 -31.48 12.48
N GLY A 168 26.38 -31.15 11.36
CA GLY A 168 27.10 -32.09 10.54
C GLY A 168 28.24 -32.80 11.29
N LEU A 169 29.01 -32.05 12.06
CA LEU A 169 30.08 -32.61 12.91
C LEU A 169 29.52 -33.54 14.01
N ALA A 170 28.43 -33.18 14.65
CA ALA A 170 27.78 -34.00 15.66
C ALA A 170 27.29 -35.33 15.06
N PHE A 171 26.65 -35.31 13.91
CA PHE A 171 26.27 -36.55 13.19
C PHE A 171 27.45 -37.41 12.79
N SER A 172 28.54 -36.82 12.28
CA SER A 172 29.73 -37.54 11.90
C SER A 172 30.39 -38.25 13.08
N LEU A 173 30.41 -37.60 14.27
CA LEU A 173 30.94 -38.19 15.48
C LEU A 173 30.09 -39.36 15.98
N VAL A 174 28.76 -39.24 15.91
CA VAL A 174 27.85 -40.33 16.29
C VAL A 174 28.00 -41.53 15.38
N ILE A 175 28.07 -41.31 14.07
CA ILE A 175 28.27 -42.38 13.08
C ILE A 175 29.65 -43.05 13.28
N GLY A 176 30.70 -42.25 13.47
CA GLY A 176 32.05 -42.76 13.74
C GLY A 176 32.13 -43.59 15.02
N ALA A 177 31.45 -43.16 16.09
CA ALA A 177 31.36 -43.92 17.33
C ALA A 177 30.63 -45.26 17.16
N LEU A 178 29.56 -45.28 16.36
CA LEU A 178 28.84 -46.52 16.03
C LEU A 178 29.74 -47.52 15.25
N PHE A 179 30.54 -47.04 14.30
CA PHE A 179 31.48 -47.87 13.54
C PHE A 179 32.61 -48.44 14.38
N LEU A 180 32.98 -47.82 15.49
CA LEU A 180 34.00 -48.31 16.42
C LEU A 180 33.44 -49.31 17.46
N LEU A 181 32.12 -49.36 17.65
CA LEU A 181 31.46 -50.26 18.59
C LEU A 181 30.99 -51.57 17.94
N PHE A 182 30.98 -51.66 16.61
CA PHE A 182 30.64 -52.84 15.82
C PHE A 182 31.83 -53.22 14.91
#